data_e944e9f997f477a44ce8f08b003a3515
#
_entry.id   e944e9f997f477a44ce8f08b003a3515
#
_cell.length_a   1.000
_cell.length_b   1.000
_cell.length_c   1.000
_cell.angle_alpha   90.00
_cell.angle_beta   90.00
_cell.angle_gamma   90.00
#
_symmetry.space_group_name_H-M   'P 1'
#
loop_
_entity.id
_entity.type
_entity.pdbx_description
1 polymer ?
#
loop_
_entity_poly.entity_id
_entity_poly.type
_entity_poly.pdbx_seq_one_letter_code
_entity_poly.pdbx_strand_id
1 'polypeptide(L)'
;MPRLLTYNVHRCVGTDRRLDVGRIVAVIAEFEPDIVCLQELDVGRARTGGVDQAEAIADGLAMTSRFHPAMRVEAEQYGDAILTPHPERLIRAGALPTVSGIPGLEPRGAIWSEIEIDGTGVNVMNTHLGLVPREQRLQAAALAGSGWVGACEGPILLAGDFNATSITRPYQTLCRSLQDCQRQLGQKPSVKTFPSAFPAIRIDHCFVSPHIRIRAVRSAFSPLARVASDHLPLIVDFEVVQPGA
;
A
#
# COMPACT_ATOMS: atom_id res chain seq x y z
N MET A 1 -10.89 -15.32 -7.76
CA MET A 1 -10.95 -14.78 -6.38
C MET A 1 -10.06 -13.55 -6.35
N PRO A 2 -10.63 -12.40 -6.06
CA PRO A 2 -9.89 -11.13 -6.10
C PRO A 2 -8.69 -11.11 -5.15
N ARG A 3 -7.63 -10.43 -5.60
CA ARG A 3 -6.34 -10.34 -4.91
C ARG A 3 -5.83 -8.92 -4.86
N LEU A 4 -5.48 -8.46 -3.66
CA LEU A 4 -4.73 -7.24 -3.44
C LEU A 4 -3.27 -7.57 -3.12
N LEU A 5 -2.35 -6.79 -3.67
CA LEU A 5 -0.94 -6.81 -3.33
C LEU A 5 -0.52 -5.42 -2.89
N THR A 6 0.11 -5.26 -1.72
CA THR A 6 0.74 -4.01 -1.31
C THR A 6 2.25 -4.19 -1.17
N TYR A 7 3.02 -3.23 -1.69
CA TYR A 7 4.46 -3.35 -1.81
C TYR A 7 5.16 -1.99 -1.77
N ASN A 8 5.97 -1.77 -0.74
CA ASN A 8 6.96 -0.70 -0.75
C ASN A 8 8.11 -1.13 -1.67
N VAL A 9 8.30 -0.42 -2.78
CA VAL A 9 9.24 -0.79 -3.84
C VAL A 9 10.60 -0.10 -3.73
N HIS A 10 10.80 0.74 -2.69
CA HIS A 10 12.05 1.43 -2.43
C HIS A 10 12.65 2.08 -3.70
N ARG A 11 11.84 2.85 -4.45
CA ARG A 11 12.22 3.51 -5.72
C ARG A 11 12.75 2.53 -6.77
N CYS A 12 12.30 1.27 -6.75
CA CYS A 12 12.80 0.17 -7.57
C CYS A 12 14.32 -0.09 -7.42
N VAL A 13 14.91 0.33 -6.30
CA VAL A 13 16.31 0.07 -5.97
C VAL A 13 16.39 -1.11 -5.02
N GLY A 14 16.94 -2.20 -5.52
CA GLY A 14 17.07 -3.43 -4.76
C GLY A 14 18.06 -3.35 -3.60
N THR A 15 18.07 -4.39 -2.75
CA THR A 15 19.03 -4.51 -1.64
C THR A 15 20.48 -4.65 -2.14
N ASP A 16 20.67 -5.00 -3.40
CA ASP A 16 21.95 -5.00 -4.13
C ASP A 16 22.32 -3.61 -4.68
N ARG A 17 21.53 -2.56 -4.39
CA ARG A 17 21.69 -1.17 -4.84
C ARG A 17 21.53 -0.98 -6.36
N ARG A 18 20.90 -1.90 -7.07
CA ARG A 18 20.62 -1.77 -8.50
C ARG A 18 19.20 -1.27 -8.70
N LEU A 19 19.06 -0.23 -9.51
CA LEU A 19 17.77 0.25 -10.00
C LEU A 19 17.28 -0.71 -11.08
N ASP A 20 16.11 -1.30 -10.89
CA ASP A 20 15.52 -2.23 -11.85
C ASP A 20 14.00 -2.35 -11.67
N VAL A 21 13.25 -1.61 -12.47
CA VAL A 21 11.79 -1.63 -12.48
C VAL A 21 11.25 -2.99 -12.92
N GLY A 22 11.94 -3.65 -13.85
CA GLY A 22 11.54 -4.98 -14.36
C GLY A 22 11.50 -6.06 -13.27
N ARG A 23 12.37 -5.96 -12.25
CA ARG A 23 12.31 -6.87 -11.08
C ARG A 23 11.03 -6.70 -10.28
N ILE A 24 10.59 -5.45 -10.07
CA ILE A 24 9.33 -5.17 -9.36
C ILE A 24 8.15 -5.73 -10.15
N VAL A 25 8.12 -5.50 -11.47
CA VAL A 25 7.10 -6.07 -12.36
C VAL A 25 7.09 -7.60 -12.26
N ALA A 26 8.25 -8.24 -12.36
CA ALA A 26 8.35 -9.70 -12.29
C ALA A 26 7.85 -10.27 -10.95
N VAL A 27 8.19 -9.63 -9.82
CA VAL A 27 7.72 -10.04 -8.49
C VAL A 27 6.20 -9.91 -8.37
N ILE A 28 5.60 -8.83 -8.88
CA ILE A 28 4.16 -8.61 -8.82
C ILE A 28 3.43 -9.59 -9.74
N ALA A 29 3.93 -9.80 -10.96
CA ALA A 29 3.33 -10.67 -11.96
C ALA A 29 3.21 -12.14 -11.51
N GLU A 30 4.11 -12.63 -10.65
CA GLU A 30 4.02 -13.99 -10.06
C GLU A 30 2.69 -14.26 -9.36
N PHE A 31 1.97 -13.20 -8.94
CA PHE A 31 0.75 -13.31 -8.12
C PHE A 31 -0.52 -12.93 -8.83
N GLU A 32 -0.45 -12.40 -10.05
CA GLU A 32 -1.61 -11.98 -10.85
C GLU A 32 -2.64 -11.19 -10.00
N PRO A 33 -2.25 -10.07 -9.35
CA PRO A 33 -3.16 -9.32 -8.50
C PRO A 33 -4.17 -8.51 -9.32
N ASP A 34 -5.39 -8.33 -8.77
CA ASP A 34 -6.41 -7.44 -9.31
C ASP A 34 -6.17 -5.98 -8.88
N ILE A 35 -5.53 -5.80 -7.73
CA ILE A 35 -5.26 -4.50 -7.13
C ILE A 35 -3.82 -4.47 -6.62
N VAL A 36 -3.05 -3.45 -7.01
CA VAL A 36 -1.68 -3.24 -6.53
C VAL A 36 -1.57 -1.88 -5.86
N CYS A 37 -1.15 -1.86 -4.60
CA CYS A 37 -0.85 -0.66 -3.82
C CYS A 37 0.66 -0.53 -3.66
N LEU A 38 1.27 0.46 -4.33
CA LEU A 38 2.72 0.67 -4.32
C LEU A 38 3.09 1.90 -3.49
N GLN A 39 4.20 1.83 -2.77
CA GLN A 39 4.76 2.93 -2.03
C GLN A 39 6.21 3.17 -2.48
N GLU A 40 6.70 4.38 -2.26
CA GLU A 40 8.06 4.84 -2.59
C GLU A 40 8.39 4.82 -4.09
N LEU A 41 7.52 5.38 -4.91
CA LEU A 41 7.76 5.53 -6.34
C LEU A 41 8.36 6.89 -6.67
N ASP A 42 9.39 6.91 -7.52
CA ASP A 42 9.93 8.12 -8.15
C ASP A 42 9.27 8.34 -9.51
N VAL A 43 8.92 9.60 -9.80
CA VAL A 43 8.44 10.05 -11.12
C VAL A 43 9.27 11.25 -11.56
N GLY A 44 9.96 11.12 -12.69
CA GLY A 44 10.79 12.16 -13.27
C GLY A 44 12.05 12.51 -12.47
N ARG A 45 12.43 11.71 -11.45
CA ARG A 45 13.57 12.02 -10.59
C ARG A 45 14.91 11.65 -11.24
N ALA A 46 15.86 12.59 -11.21
CA ALA A 46 17.20 12.38 -11.74
C ALA A 46 17.92 11.18 -11.11
N ARG A 47 17.72 10.95 -9.79
CA ARG A 47 18.34 9.84 -9.05
C ARG A 47 17.93 8.45 -9.55
N THR A 48 16.82 8.37 -10.27
CA THR A 48 16.27 7.13 -10.86
C THR A 48 16.15 7.23 -12.39
N GLY A 49 16.97 8.09 -13.01
CA GLY A 49 17.06 8.21 -14.47
C GLY A 49 15.87 8.92 -15.14
N GLY A 50 15.07 9.66 -14.39
CA GLY A 50 13.94 10.43 -14.93
C GLY A 50 12.71 9.57 -15.33
N VAL A 51 12.70 8.29 -14.97
CA VAL A 51 11.61 7.37 -15.31
C VAL A 51 10.36 7.67 -14.47
N ASP A 52 9.18 7.55 -15.08
CA ASP A 52 7.92 7.38 -14.34
C ASP A 52 7.79 5.91 -13.94
N GLN A 53 8.14 5.62 -12.68
CA GLN A 53 8.14 4.24 -12.18
C GLN A 53 6.72 3.68 -12.04
N ALA A 54 5.74 4.54 -11.71
CA ALA A 54 4.35 4.10 -11.58
C ALA A 54 3.78 3.63 -12.92
N GLU A 55 4.00 4.42 -13.97
CA GLU A 55 3.56 4.08 -15.32
C GLU A 55 4.34 2.89 -15.89
N ALA A 56 5.66 2.85 -15.72
CA ALA A 56 6.48 1.75 -16.21
C ALA A 56 6.11 0.39 -15.58
N ILE A 57 5.73 0.37 -14.29
CA ILE A 57 5.23 -0.85 -13.63
C ILE A 57 3.83 -1.20 -14.16
N ALA A 58 2.95 -0.22 -14.32
CA ALA A 58 1.60 -0.43 -14.83
C ALA A 58 1.61 -1.01 -16.24
N ASP A 59 2.42 -0.44 -17.14
CA ASP A 59 2.62 -0.95 -18.50
C ASP A 59 3.12 -2.40 -18.50
N GLY A 60 4.11 -2.71 -17.65
CA GLY A 60 4.66 -4.06 -17.53
C GLY A 60 3.68 -5.09 -17.02
N LEU A 61 2.61 -4.65 -16.33
CA LEU A 61 1.54 -5.51 -15.77
C LEU A 61 0.24 -5.46 -16.60
N ALA A 62 0.18 -4.67 -17.68
CA ALA A 62 -1.04 -4.37 -18.43
C ALA A 62 -2.17 -3.80 -17.54
N MET A 63 -1.83 -2.89 -16.62
CA MET A 63 -2.72 -2.21 -15.69
C MET A 63 -2.77 -0.71 -15.98
N THR A 64 -3.77 -0.02 -15.42
CA THR A 64 -3.78 1.44 -15.32
C THR A 64 -3.17 1.88 -13.99
N SER A 65 -2.54 3.07 -13.98
CA SER A 65 -1.89 3.64 -12.79
C SER A 65 -2.64 4.89 -12.31
N ARG A 66 -2.81 4.97 -10.99
CA ARG A 66 -3.24 6.17 -10.30
C ARG A 66 -2.16 6.59 -9.30
N PHE A 67 -1.28 7.48 -9.72
CA PHE A 67 -0.19 7.99 -8.90
C PHE A 67 -0.58 9.26 -8.14
N HIS A 68 -0.14 9.39 -6.90
CA HIS A 68 -0.24 10.61 -6.09
C HIS A 68 1.13 10.98 -5.50
N PRO A 69 1.68 12.15 -5.84
CA PRO A 69 2.91 12.63 -5.24
C PRO A 69 2.66 13.12 -3.81
N ALA A 70 3.28 12.48 -2.83
CA ALA A 70 3.39 13.02 -1.47
C ALA A 70 4.37 14.19 -1.44
N MET A 71 5.39 14.19 -2.31
CA MET A 71 6.40 15.24 -2.44
C MET A 71 6.59 15.65 -3.90
N ARG A 72 6.72 16.97 -4.12
CA ARG A 72 7.09 17.57 -5.42
C ARG A 72 8.23 18.54 -5.21
N VAL A 73 9.25 18.46 -6.07
CA VAL A 73 10.34 19.42 -6.17
C VAL A 73 10.53 19.71 -7.65
N GLU A 74 10.06 20.86 -8.12
CA GLU A 74 10.00 21.21 -9.56
C GLU A 74 9.20 20.16 -10.35
N ALA A 75 9.82 19.49 -11.35
CA ALA A 75 9.23 18.41 -12.12
C ALA A 75 9.38 17.03 -11.46
N GLU A 76 10.22 16.92 -10.44
CA GLU A 76 10.47 15.66 -9.73
C GLU A 76 9.37 15.35 -8.70
N GLN A 77 8.91 14.12 -8.68
CA GLN A 77 7.85 13.68 -7.78
C GLN A 77 8.25 12.36 -7.08
N TYR A 78 7.72 12.18 -5.87
CA TYR A 78 7.86 10.97 -5.09
C TYR A 78 6.55 10.69 -4.36
N GLY A 79 6.09 9.45 -4.39
CA GLY A 79 4.79 9.13 -3.79
C GLY A 79 4.37 7.69 -3.96
N ASP A 80 3.06 7.51 -3.97
CA ASP A 80 2.42 6.21 -3.95
C ASP A 80 1.49 6.04 -5.16
N ALA A 81 1.18 4.78 -5.52
CA ALA A 81 0.26 4.48 -6.62
C ALA A 81 -0.70 3.33 -6.29
N ILE A 82 -1.88 3.37 -6.92
CA ILE A 82 -2.77 2.23 -7.05
C ILE A 82 -2.79 1.82 -8.52
N LEU A 83 -2.58 0.52 -8.79
CA LEU A 83 -2.64 -0.05 -10.13
C LEU A 83 -3.74 -1.12 -10.17
N THR A 84 -4.46 -1.21 -11.29
CA THR A 84 -5.50 -2.22 -11.51
C THR A 84 -5.81 -2.39 -13.00
N PRO A 85 -6.19 -3.60 -13.46
CA PRO A 85 -6.72 -3.80 -14.80
C PRO A 85 -8.24 -3.52 -14.88
N HIS A 86 -8.90 -3.27 -13.74
CA HIS A 86 -10.35 -3.08 -13.64
C HIS A 86 -10.75 -1.61 -13.80
N PRO A 87 -12.04 -1.32 -14.12
CA PRO A 87 -12.56 0.05 -14.08
C PRO A 87 -12.31 0.70 -12.71
N GLU A 88 -11.71 1.88 -12.74
CA GLU A 88 -11.29 2.63 -11.55
C GLU A 88 -11.77 4.08 -11.61
N ARG A 89 -12.17 4.62 -10.47
CA ARG A 89 -12.52 6.01 -10.28
C ARG A 89 -11.80 6.58 -9.07
N LEU A 90 -10.95 7.59 -9.28
CA LEU A 90 -10.34 8.33 -8.18
C LEU A 90 -11.42 9.05 -7.36
N ILE A 91 -11.46 8.76 -6.06
CA ILE A 91 -12.33 9.44 -5.10
C ILE A 91 -11.58 10.60 -4.44
N ARG A 92 -10.37 10.34 -3.98
CA ARG A 92 -9.55 11.32 -3.27
C ARG A 92 -8.07 10.97 -3.36
N ALA A 93 -7.25 12.00 -3.47
CA ALA A 93 -5.82 11.93 -3.19
C ALA A 93 -5.41 13.19 -2.42
N GLY A 94 -4.49 13.07 -1.47
CA GLY A 94 -4.10 14.24 -0.68
C GLY A 94 -3.03 13.95 0.35
N ALA A 95 -2.43 15.06 0.85
CA ALA A 95 -1.42 15.01 1.89
C ALA A 95 -2.02 14.55 3.23
N LEU A 96 -1.23 13.80 3.98
CA LEU A 96 -1.51 13.48 5.38
C LEU A 96 -0.86 14.52 6.30
N PRO A 97 -1.38 14.68 7.54
CA PRO A 97 -0.82 15.64 8.48
C PRO A 97 0.64 15.34 8.81
N THR A 98 1.44 16.39 8.95
CA THR A 98 2.82 16.31 9.45
C THR A 98 2.96 17.03 10.79
N VAL A 99 4.07 16.79 11.48
CA VAL A 99 4.40 17.46 12.74
C VAL A 99 5.26 18.67 12.44
N SER A 100 4.80 19.87 12.84
CA SER A 100 5.60 21.08 12.73
C SER A 100 6.85 21.04 13.63
N GLY A 101 7.91 21.70 13.18
CA GLY A 101 9.14 21.91 13.96
C GLY A 101 10.14 20.75 13.95
N ILE A 102 9.91 19.69 13.17
CA ILE A 102 10.90 18.63 12.95
C ILE A 102 11.40 18.75 11.50
N PRO A 103 12.65 19.21 11.29
CA PRO A 103 13.23 19.30 9.96
C PRO A 103 13.39 17.93 9.30
N GLY A 104 13.28 17.88 7.97
CA GLY A 104 13.57 16.68 7.19
C GLY A 104 12.53 15.57 7.27
N LEU A 105 11.34 15.81 7.83
CA LEU A 105 10.24 14.87 7.69
C LEU A 105 9.81 14.81 6.21
N GLU A 106 9.75 13.61 5.71
CA GLU A 106 9.26 13.35 4.35
C GLU A 106 7.74 13.49 4.32
N PRO A 107 7.18 14.33 3.43
CA PRO A 107 5.74 14.44 3.30
C PRO A 107 5.09 13.10 2.97
N ARG A 108 3.92 12.83 3.55
CA ARG A 108 3.14 11.61 3.34
C ARG A 108 1.77 11.93 2.78
N GLY A 109 1.23 11.00 2.04
CA GLY A 109 -0.07 11.13 1.40
C GLY A 109 -0.88 9.84 1.44
N ALA A 110 -2.08 9.93 0.89
CA ALA A 110 -2.90 8.76 0.65
C ALA A 110 -3.68 8.93 -0.65
N ILE A 111 -4.02 7.81 -1.29
CA ILE A 111 -4.86 7.71 -2.47
C ILE A 111 -6.08 6.87 -2.10
N TRP A 112 -7.24 7.27 -2.56
CA TRP A 112 -8.48 6.52 -2.46
C TRP A 112 -9.13 6.43 -3.84
N SER A 113 -9.22 5.23 -4.36
CA SER A 113 -9.94 4.90 -5.59
C SER A 113 -11.06 3.91 -5.30
N GLU A 114 -12.16 4.01 -6.04
CA GLU A 114 -13.17 2.98 -6.13
C GLU A 114 -12.84 2.11 -7.33
N ILE A 115 -12.72 0.80 -7.11
CA ILE A 115 -12.37 -0.19 -8.15
C ILE A 115 -13.53 -1.18 -8.26
N GLU A 116 -13.99 -1.46 -9.48
CA GLU A 116 -15.05 -2.43 -9.72
C GLU A 116 -14.49 -3.87 -9.66
N ILE A 117 -14.93 -4.63 -8.67
CA ILE A 117 -14.56 -6.03 -8.49
C ILE A 117 -15.84 -6.88 -8.50
N ASP A 118 -15.93 -7.79 -9.46
CA ASP A 118 -17.10 -8.69 -9.63
C ASP A 118 -18.44 -7.90 -9.62
N GLY A 119 -18.48 -6.73 -10.27
CA GLY A 119 -19.66 -5.86 -10.35
C GLY A 119 -19.95 -5.05 -9.08
N THR A 120 -19.06 -5.04 -8.12
CA THR A 120 -19.18 -4.27 -6.86
C THR A 120 -18.05 -3.24 -6.74
N GLY A 121 -18.40 -1.99 -6.43
CA GLY A 121 -17.43 -0.94 -6.14
C GLY A 121 -16.73 -1.21 -4.80
N VAL A 122 -15.42 -1.39 -4.83
CA VAL A 122 -14.56 -1.60 -3.66
C VAL A 122 -13.72 -0.35 -3.44
N ASN A 123 -13.80 0.23 -2.26
CA ASN A 123 -13.00 1.40 -1.88
C ASN A 123 -11.59 0.95 -1.47
N VAL A 124 -10.62 1.28 -2.29
CA VAL A 124 -9.21 0.95 -2.08
C VAL A 124 -8.45 2.20 -1.68
N MET A 125 -7.78 2.14 -0.54
CA MET A 125 -6.92 3.21 -0.06
C MET A 125 -5.49 2.71 0.05
N ASN A 126 -4.55 3.49 -0.48
CA ASN A 126 -3.11 3.25 -0.38
C ASN A 126 -2.44 4.39 0.37
N THR A 127 -1.50 4.07 1.26
CA THR A 127 -0.77 5.06 2.06
C THR A 127 0.61 4.56 2.47
N HIS A 128 1.49 5.52 2.77
CA HIS A 128 2.78 5.28 3.42
C HIS A 128 2.91 6.24 4.60
N LEU A 129 2.93 5.74 5.84
CA LEU A 129 3.04 6.60 7.02
C LEU A 129 4.49 7.01 7.29
N GLY A 130 4.66 8.12 8.00
CA GLY A 130 5.97 8.60 8.43
C GLY A 130 6.65 7.69 9.45
N LEU A 131 7.93 7.97 9.74
CA LEU A 131 8.74 7.18 10.67
C LEU A 131 8.59 7.63 12.14
N VAL A 132 8.13 8.88 12.37
CA VAL A 132 8.05 9.45 13.70
C VAL A 132 6.74 9.06 14.39
N PRO A 133 6.75 8.46 15.60
CA PRO A 133 5.54 7.96 16.25
C PRO A 133 4.45 9.01 16.49
N ARG A 134 4.82 10.31 16.67
CA ARG A 134 3.86 11.40 16.83
C ARG A 134 3.16 11.69 15.50
N GLU A 135 3.89 11.68 14.40
CA GLU A 135 3.38 11.90 13.05
C GLU A 135 2.46 10.74 12.65
N GLN A 136 2.89 9.48 12.83
CA GLN A 136 2.09 8.29 12.57
C GLN A 136 0.72 8.32 13.27
N ARG A 137 0.68 8.83 14.52
CA ARG A 137 -0.60 8.95 15.25
C ARG A 137 -1.53 9.96 14.61
N LEU A 138 -1.01 11.10 14.15
CA LEU A 138 -1.82 12.12 13.45
C LEU A 138 -2.31 11.57 12.10
N GLN A 139 -1.44 10.92 11.35
CA GLN A 139 -1.75 10.35 10.05
C GLN A 139 -2.80 9.21 10.15
N ALA A 140 -2.63 8.30 11.10
CA ALA A 140 -3.61 7.24 11.35
C ALA A 140 -4.97 7.79 11.82
N ALA A 141 -4.97 8.85 12.65
CA ALA A 141 -6.21 9.51 13.06
C ALA A 141 -6.90 10.20 11.87
N ALA A 142 -6.14 10.85 10.98
CA ALA A 142 -6.68 11.44 9.77
C ALA A 142 -7.28 10.38 8.84
N LEU A 143 -6.59 9.27 8.61
CA LEU A 143 -7.08 8.15 7.79
C LEU A 143 -8.37 7.52 8.37
N ALA A 144 -8.48 7.38 9.69
CA ALA A 144 -9.68 6.88 10.34
C ALA A 144 -10.85 7.89 10.33
N GLY A 145 -10.56 9.17 10.09
CA GLY A 145 -11.52 10.26 10.15
C GLY A 145 -12.45 10.38 8.95
N SER A 146 -13.35 11.38 9.02
CA SER A 146 -14.40 11.67 8.03
C SER A 146 -13.90 12.12 6.64
N GLY A 147 -12.60 12.32 6.48
CA GLY A 147 -11.99 12.60 5.17
C GLY A 147 -11.60 11.35 4.39
N TRP A 148 -11.52 10.20 5.01
CA TRP A 148 -11.06 8.94 4.45
C TRP A 148 -11.99 7.80 4.86
N VAL A 149 -11.56 6.87 5.70
CA VAL A 149 -12.32 5.69 6.12
C VAL A 149 -13.70 6.07 6.67
N GLY A 150 -13.79 7.12 7.49
CA GLY A 150 -15.06 7.57 8.07
C GLY A 150 -16.03 8.22 7.09
N ALA A 151 -15.59 8.53 5.84
CA ALA A 151 -16.46 9.03 4.77
C ALA A 151 -16.93 7.91 3.83
N CYS A 152 -16.45 6.69 4.05
CA CYS A 152 -16.60 5.59 3.11
C CYS A 152 -17.76 4.69 3.51
N GLU A 153 -18.64 4.40 2.58
CA GLU A 153 -19.69 3.39 2.72
C GLU A 153 -19.32 2.15 1.90
N GLY A 154 -19.67 0.95 2.41
CA GLY A 154 -19.46 -0.31 1.70
C GLY A 154 -18.08 -0.97 1.92
N PRO A 155 -17.61 -1.75 0.92
CA PRO A 155 -16.37 -2.49 1.01
C PRO A 155 -15.14 -1.57 1.05
N ILE A 156 -14.25 -1.75 2.04
CA ILE A 156 -13.01 -0.97 2.18
C ILE A 156 -11.82 -1.91 2.29
N LEU A 157 -10.77 -1.59 1.54
CA LEU A 157 -9.41 -2.11 1.67
C LEU A 157 -8.47 -0.92 1.89
N LEU A 158 -7.86 -0.80 3.06
CA LEU A 158 -6.83 0.19 3.35
C LEU A 158 -5.49 -0.54 3.51
N ALA A 159 -4.60 -0.36 2.55
CA ALA A 159 -3.32 -1.07 2.48
C ALA A 159 -2.13 -0.09 2.41
N GLY A 160 -0.93 -0.59 2.68
CA GLY A 160 0.29 0.18 2.56
C GLY A 160 1.37 -0.16 3.59
N ASP A 161 2.42 0.66 3.60
CA ASP A 161 3.45 0.66 4.62
C ASP A 161 3.09 1.66 5.73
N PHE A 162 2.75 1.13 6.89
CA PHE A 162 2.36 1.95 8.02
C PHE A 162 3.53 2.33 8.92
N ASN A 163 4.72 1.78 8.67
CA ASN A 163 5.89 1.96 9.55
C ASN A 163 5.57 1.72 11.04
N ALA A 164 4.55 0.93 11.31
CA ALA A 164 3.94 0.74 12.61
C ALA A 164 3.58 -0.74 12.83
N THR A 165 4.03 -1.31 13.93
CA THR A 165 3.70 -2.70 14.29
C THR A 165 2.32 -2.80 14.95
N SER A 166 1.78 -4.02 15.05
CA SER A 166 0.43 -4.28 15.59
C SER A 166 0.21 -3.92 17.07
N ILE A 167 1.25 -3.56 17.79
CA ILE A 167 1.18 -3.12 19.19
C ILE A 167 1.16 -1.59 19.34
N THR A 168 1.35 -0.85 18.27
CA THR A 168 1.47 0.61 18.30
C THR A 168 0.12 1.32 18.25
N ARG A 169 0.06 2.55 18.73
CA ARG A 169 -1.16 3.37 18.71
C ARG A 169 -1.72 3.64 17.31
N PRO A 170 -0.91 3.96 16.29
CA PRO A 170 -1.41 4.13 14.91
C PRO A 170 -2.21 2.93 14.42
N TYR A 171 -1.65 1.73 14.57
CA TYR A 171 -2.33 0.49 14.22
C TYR A 171 -3.64 0.30 14.99
N GLN A 172 -3.61 0.50 16.32
CA GLN A 172 -4.79 0.37 17.17
C GLN A 172 -5.90 1.39 16.82
N THR A 173 -5.52 2.59 16.35
CA THR A 173 -6.47 3.61 15.90
C THR A 173 -7.26 3.12 14.69
N LEU A 174 -6.59 2.54 13.69
CA LEU A 174 -7.24 1.98 12.50
C LEU A 174 -8.10 0.76 12.83
N CYS A 175 -7.67 -0.07 13.79
CA CYS A 175 -8.44 -1.23 14.26
C CYS A 175 -9.74 -0.89 15.01
N ARG A 176 -10.05 0.38 15.25
CA ARG A 176 -11.35 0.79 15.82
C ARG A 176 -12.48 0.79 14.79
N SER A 177 -12.14 1.03 13.53
CA SER A 177 -13.08 1.15 12.42
C SER A 177 -12.95 0.01 11.41
N LEU A 178 -11.76 -0.60 11.30
CA LEU A 178 -11.45 -1.64 10.35
C LEU A 178 -10.84 -2.86 11.06
N GLN A 179 -10.89 -4.00 10.42
CA GLN A 179 -10.25 -5.22 10.88
C GLN A 179 -8.96 -5.49 10.11
N ASP A 180 -7.89 -5.83 10.79
CA ASP A 180 -6.66 -6.27 10.14
C ASP A 180 -6.84 -7.65 9.48
N CYS A 181 -6.41 -7.79 8.22
CA CYS A 181 -6.60 -8.99 7.42
C CYS A 181 -6.04 -10.27 8.07
N GLN A 182 -4.86 -10.20 8.69
CA GLN A 182 -4.25 -11.36 9.35
C GLN A 182 -4.96 -11.71 10.67
N ARG A 183 -5.51 -10.71 11.37
CA ARG A 183 -6.32 -10.96 12.57
C ARG A 183 -7.66 -11.59 12.23
N GLN A 184 -8.28 -11.19 11.12
CA GLN A 184 -9.52 -11.81 10.64
C GLN A 184 -9.35 -13.31 10.41
N LEU A 185 -8.21 -13.73 9.83
CA LEU A 185 -7.88 -15.14 9.62
C LEU A 185 -7.43 -15.86 10.90
N GLY A 186 -7.14 -15.15 11.98
CA GLY A 186 -6.49 -15.75 13.15
C GLY A 186 -5.08 -16.31 12.84
N GLN A 187 -4.42 -15.76 11.81
CA GLN A 187 -3.18 -16.32 11.26
C GLN A 187 -2.00 -16.27 12.25
N LYS A 188 -1.42 -17.43 12.49
CA LYS A 188 -0.22 -17.60 13.32
C LYS A 188 0.72 -18.62 12.68
N PRO A 189 2.03 -18.33 12.53
CA PRO A 189 2.65 -17.01 12.78
C PRO A 189 2.15 -15.94 11.79
N SER A 190 2.24 -14.66 12.18
CA SER A 190 1.89 -13.56 11.29
C SER A 190 2.90 -13.44 10.15
N VAL A 191 2.41 -13.08 8.97
CA VAL A 191 3.24 -12.73 7.81
C VAL A 191 3.98 -11.44 8.09
N LYS A 192 5.28 -11.45 7.88
CA LYS A 192 6.19 -10.32 8.06
C LYS A 192 6.82 -10.00 6.72
N THR A 193 7.12 -8.74 6.49
CA THR A 193 7.54 -8.22 5.19
C THR A 193 8.89 -7.50 5.23
N PHE A 194 9.34 -7.06 6.41
CA PHE A 194 10.54 -6.25 6.57
C PHE A 194 11.53 -6.85 7.59
N PRO A 195 12.86 -6.76 7.36
CA PRO A 195 13.48 -6.49 6.05
C PRO A 195 13.35 -7.72 5.12
N SER A 196 13.36 -7.50 3.80
CA SER A 196 13.11 -8.56 2.80
C SER A 196 14.05 -9.75 2.90
N ALA A 197 15.32 -9.52 3.26
CA ALA A 197 16.32 -10.58 3.41
C ALA A 197 15.98 -11.57 4.56
N PHE A 198 15.47 -11.07 5.69
CA PHE A 198 15.04 -11.81 6.88
C PHE A 198 13.80 -11.17 7.50
N PRO A 199 12.61 -11.46 7.01
CA PRO A 199 11.39 -10.78 7.45
C PRO A 199 11.13 -11.06 8.93
N ALA A 200 11.37 -10.02 9.73
CA ALA A 200 11.27 -10.05 11.19
C ALA A 200 10.19 -9.12 11.74
N ILE A 201 9.83 -8.07 10.99
CA ILE A 201 8.92 -7.01 11.41
C ILE A 201 7.73 -6.96 10.46
N ARG A 202 6.55 -6.72 11.01
CA ARG A 202 5.31 -6.52 10.27
C ARG A 202 4.94 -5.05 10.36
N ILE A 203 5.18 -4.31 9.28
CA ILE A 203 4.89 -2.88 9.13
C ILE A 203 4.01 -2.59 7.92
N ASP A 204 3.95 -3.53 6.97
CA ASP A 204 2.99 -3.51 5.88
C ASP A 204 1.69 -4.20 6.33
N HIS A 205 0.56 -3.53 6.14
CA HIS A 205 -0.74 -3.98 6.60
C HIS A 205 -1.80 -3.82 5.52
N CYS A 206 -2.86 -4.61 5.64
CA CYS A 206 -4.12 -4.41 4.96
C CYS A 206 -5.25 -4.47 6.03
N PHE A 207 -6.02 -3.39 6.12
CA PHE A 207 -7.19 -3.29 6.99
C PHE A 207 -8.44 -3.32 6.12
N VAL A 208 -9.49 -3.97 6.61
CA VAL A 208 -10.70 -4.24 5.83
C VAL A 208 -11.97 -3.90 6.62
N SER A 209 -13.02 -3.48 5.91
CA SER A 209 -14.36 -3.33 6.46
C SER A 209 -15.06 -4.68 6.63
N PRO A 210 -16.19 -4.76 7.38
CA PRO A 210 -16.98 -5.99 7.51
C PRO A 210 -17.53 -6.55 6.19
N HIS A 211 -17.53 -5.76 5.11
CA HIS A 211 -17.92 -6.17 3.77
C HIS A 211 -16.86 -6.99 3.03
N ILE A 212 -15.69 -7.18 3.64
CA ILE A 212 -14.57 -7.94 3.06
C ILE A 212 -14.28 -9.15 3.95
N ARG A 213 -14.31 -10.33 3.34
CA ARG A 213 -13.88 -11.59 3.96
C ARG A 213 -12.52 -11.97 3.41
N ILE A 214 -11.53 -12.13 4.28
CA ILE A 214 -10.19 -12.56 3.90
C ILE A 214 -10.14 -14.08 3.74
N ARG A 215 -9.52 -14.56 2.68
CA ARG A 215 -9.35 -15.97 2.37
C ARG A 215 -7.93 -16.47 2.58
N ALA A 216 -6.94 -15.63 2.23
CA ALA A 216 -5.53 -15.93 2.48
C ALA A 216 -4.73 -14.65 2.66
N VAL A 217 -3.65 -14.72 3.44
CA VAL A 217 -2.63 -13.69 3.50
C VAL A 217 -1.26 -14.36 3.43
N ARG A 218 -0.41 -13.88 2.53
CA ARG A 218 0.96 -14.39 2.34
C ARG A 218 1.90 -13.27 1.90
N SER A 219 3.19 -13.55 1.87
CA SER A 219 4.19 -12.69 1.21
C SER A 219 4.98 -13.49 0.19
N ALA A 220 5.51 -12.80 -0.82
CA ALA A 220 6.44 -13.39 -1.78
C ALA A 220 7.81 -13.56 -1.09
N PHE A 221 8.28 -14.79 -0.96
CA PHE A 221 9.60 -15.10 -0.39
C PHE A 221 10.45 -15.84 -1.42
N SER A 222 10.51 -15.31 -2.66
CA SER A 222 11.40 -15.82 -3.71
C SER A 222 12.78 -15.17 -3.61
N PRO A 223 13.84 -15.77 -4.22
CA PRO A 223 15.14 -15.11 -4.32
C PRO A 223 15.05 -13.73 -4.98
N LEU A 224 14.19 -13.56 -5.97
CA LEU A 224 13.97 -12.29 -6.66
C LEU A 224 13.32 -11.25 -5.72
N ALA A 225 12.23 -11.62 -5.04
CA ALA A 225 11.53 -10.71 -4.11
C ALA A 225 12.43 -10.21 -2.98
N ARG A 226 13.32 -11.07 -2.48
CA ARG A 226 14.29 -10.70 -1.41
C ARG A 226 15.34 -9.68 -1.83
N VAL A 227 15.54 -9.50 -3.13
CA VAL A 227 16.55 -8.58 -3.68
C VAL A 227 15.89 -7.35 -4.31
N ALA A 228 14.66 -7.47 -4.83
CA ALA A 228 13.99 -6.42 -5.60
C ALA A 228 13.68 -5.16 -4.80
N SER A 229 13.39 -5.28 -3.50
CA SER A 229 13.18 -4.19 -2.54
C SER A 229 13.69 -4.60 -1.16
N ASP A 230 13.78 -3.67 -0.22
CA ASP A 230 14.03 -3.95 1.20
C ASP A 230 12.77 -4.41 1.96
N HIS A 231 11.58 -4.30 1.34
CA HIS A 231 10.34 -4.95 1.77
C HIS A 231 10.03 -6.18 0.91
N LEU A 232 9.16 -7.06 1.42
CA LEU A 232 8.47 -8.09 0.65
C LEU A 232 7.01 -7.66 0.41
N PRO A 233 6.40 -7.98 -0.73
CA PRO A 233 4.99 -7.70 -0.94
C PRO A 233 4.11 -8.49 0.03
N LEU A 234 3.06 -7.86 0.53
CA LEU A 234 1.96 -8.49 1.26
C LEU A 234 0.82 -8.77 0.28
N ILE A 235 0.43 -10.03 0.15
CA ILE A 235 -0.60 -10.50 -0.77
C ILE A 235 -1.83 -10.94 0.03
N VAL A 236 -3.00 -10.45 -0.35
CA VAL A 236 -4.28 -10.67 0.33
C VAL A 236 -5.32 -11.15 -0.67
N ASP A 237 -5.75 -12.40 -0.53
CA ASP A 237 -6.91 -12.93 -1.27
C ASP A 237 -8.18 -12.67 -0.46
N PHE A 238 -9.21 -12.10 -1.11
CA PHE A 238 -10.42 -11.66 -0.42
C PHE A 238 -11.70 -11.95 -1.22
N GLU A 239 -12.82 -11.78 -0.57
CA GLU A 239 -14.15 -11.78 -1.18
C GLU A 239 -14.94 -10.58 -0.68
N VAL A 240 -15.75 -9.99 -1.55
CA VAL A 240 -16.76 -9.01 -1.17
C VAL A 240 -17.99 -9.75 -0.67
N VAL A 241 -18.47 -9.42 0.53
CA VAL A 241 -19.62 -10.06 1.16
C VAL A 241 -20.64 -9.00 1.60
N GLN A 242 -21.90 -9.39 1.63
CA GLN A 242 -22.94 -8.57 2.25
C GLN A 242 -22.80 -8.67 3.77
N PRO A 243 -22.80 -7.56 4.53
CA PRO A 243 -22.78 -7.63 6.00
C PRO A 243 -24.04 -8.31 6.51
N GLY A 244 -23.89 -9.38 7.27
CA GLY A 244 -25.01 -10.09 7.89
C GLY A 244 -25.57 -11.27 7.07
N ALA A 245 -24.90 -11.71 6.01
CA ALA A 245 -25.18 -12.98 5.34
C ALA A 245 -24.44 -14.16 5.99
#